data_218bd0a851d8f5ec0379a103d7faefca
#
_entry.id   218bd0a851d8f5ec0379a103d7faefca
#
_cell.length_a   1.000
_cell.length_b   1.000
_cell.length_c   1.000
_cell.angle_alpha   90.00
_cell.angle_beta   90.00
_cell.angle_gamma   90.00
#
_symmetry.space_group_name_H-M   'P 1'
#
loop_
_entity.id
_entity.type
_entity.pdbx_description
1 polymer ?
#
loop_
_entity_poly.entity_id
_entity_poly.type
_entity_poly.pdbx_seq_one_letter_code
_entity_poly.pdbx_strand_id
1 'polypeptide(L)'
;IKQGGVAFSSNYELYADISSRVMQTLEQLAPKIEIYSIDEAFLDLKGIDSCMQLDQFGSQCRDTIQQWVGMPVSVGIGPTKTLAKVAQYGAKKYTKTNGVVDLSEKERQKKLMSLMPVGEVWGVGKKILKNPNDQSFVQQSGRISFFVLF
;
A
#
# COMPACT_ATOMS: atom_id res chain seq x y z
N ILE A 1 28.27 -6.93 -16.38
CA ILE A 1 27.83 -6.36 -15.13
C ILE A 1 29.02 -5.63 -14.53
N LYS A 2 29.11 -4.32 -14.75
CA LYS A 2 30.17 -3.44 -14.23
C LYS A 2 29.92 -3.32 -12.73
N GLN A 3 30.89 -3.56 -11.88
CA GLN A 3 30.87 -3.48 -10.40
C GLN A 3 30.54 -4.79 -9.65
N GLY A 4 30.73 -5.96 -10.25
CA GLY A 4 30.60 -7.24 -9.52
C GLY A 4 29.17 -7.70 -9.23
N GLY A 5 28.16 -7.09 -9.84
CA GLY A 5 26.77 -7.56 -9.72
C GLY A 5 26.57 -8.93 -10.34
N VAL A 6 25.77 -9.78 -9.70
CA VAL A 6 25.38 -11.11 -10.20
C VAL A 6 23.91 -11.07 -10.60
N ALA A 7 23.59 -11.56 -11.80
CA ALA A 7 22.22 -11.65 -12.29
C ALA A 7 21.73 -13.10 -12.18
N PHE A 8 20.54 -13.29 -11.63
CA PHE A 8 19.84 -14.56 -11.57
C PHE A 8 18.51 -14.47 -12.30
N SER A 9 18.04 -15.57 -12.85
CA SER A 9 16.67 -15.66 -13.37
C SER A 9 15.67 -15.57 -12.23
N SER A 10 14.59 -14.79 -12.43
CA SER A 10 13.51 -14.69 -11.46
C SER A 10 12.73 -16.02 -11.40
N ASN A 11 12.44 -16.50 -10.20
CA ASN A 11 11.58 -17.66 -9.99
C ASN A 11 10.12 -17.20 -9.88
N TYR A 12 9.45 -17.04 -11.02
CA TYR A 12 8.06 -16.58 -11.07
C TYR A 12 7.07 -17.51 -10.38
N GLU A 13 7.32 -18.81 -10.37
CA GLU A 13 6.46 -19.78 -9.69
C GLU A 13 6.48 -19.57 -8.17
N LEU A 14 7.65 -19.35 -7.59
CA LEU A 14 7.80 -19.02 -6.19
C LEU A 14 7.12 -17.71 -5.84
N TYR A 15 7.30 -16.66 -6.67
CA TYR A 15 6.62 -15.37 -6.44
C TYR A 15 5.10 -15.51 -6.51
N ALA A 16 4.58 -16.30 -7.46
CA ALA A 16 3.15 -16.55 -7.59
C ALA A 16 2.58 -17.33 -6.38
N ASP A 17 3.30 -18.35 -5.88
CA ASP A 17 2.89 -19.10 -4.69
C ASP A 17 2.82 -18.21 -3.46
N ILE A 18 3.87 -17.43 -3.18
CA ILE A 18 3.91 -16.52 -2.03
C ILE A 18 2.80 -15.46 -2.16
N SER A 19 2.63 -14.86 -3.34
CA SER A 19 1.55 -13.92 -3.62
C SER A 19 0.19 -14.53 -3.31
N SER A 20 -0.08 -15.73 -3.82
CA SER A 20 -1.34 -16.44 -3.59
C SER A 20 -1.62 -16.65 -2.09
N ARG A 21 -0.62 -17.03 -1.31
CA ARG A 21 -0.76 -17.20 0.15
C ARG A 21 -1.08 -15.88 0.86
N VAL A 22 -0.41 -14.79 0.46
CA VAL A 22 -0.70 -13.45 1.02
C VAL A 22 -2.12 -13.04 0.67
N MET A 23 -2.55 -13.18 -0.60
CA MET A 23 -3.90 -12.82 -1.03
C MET A 23 -4.97 -13.64 -0.30
N GLN A 24 -4.79 -14.95 -0.17
CA GLN A 24 -5.68 -15.83 0.58
C GLN A 24 -5.76 -15.45 2.08
N THR A 25 -4.64 -15.03 2.67
CA THR A 25 -4.62 -14.52 4.04
C THR A 25 -5.45 -13.24 4.17
N LEU A 26 -5.30 -12.31 3.22
CA LEU A 26 -6.06 -11.06 3.19
C LEU A 26 -7.57 -11.28 2.97
N GLU A 27 -7.95 -12.25 2.14
CA GLU A 27 -9.35 -12.64 1.92
C GLU A 27 -10.04 -13.13 3.21
N GLN A 28 -9.28 -13.73 4.14
CA GLN A 28 -9.83 -14.16 5.43
C GLN A 28 -9.98 -12.99 6.43
N LEU A 29 -9.22 -11.91 6.24
CA LEU A 29 -9.18 -10.78 7.17
C LEU A 29 -10.14 -9.64 6.79
N ALA A 30 -10.47 -9.50 5.52
CA ALA A 30 -11.27 -8.39 5.02
C ALA A 30 -12.50 -8.85 4.21
N PRO A 31 -13.62 -8.09 4.28
CA PRO A 31 -14.85 -8.45 3.57
C PRO A 31 -14.71 -8.47 2.06
N LYS A 32 -13.80 -7.67 1.51
CA LYS A 32 -13.59 -7.55 0.06
C LYS A 32 -12.15 -7.20 -0.25
N ILE A 33 -11.57 -7.93 -1.19
CA ILE A 33 -10.23 -7.70 -1.73
C ILE A 33 -10.31 -7.39 -3.23
N GLU A 34 -9.45 -6.51 -3.70
CA GLU A 34 -9.15 -6.24 -5.11
C GLU A 34 -7.66 -6.45 -5.32
N ILE A 35 -7.27 -7.53 -5.96
CA ILE A 35 -5.88 -7.82 -6.32
C ILE A 35 -5.50 -6.86 -7.44
N TYR A 36 -4.49 -6.01 -7.19
CA TYR A 36 -4.02 -5.01 -8.14
C TYR A 36 -2.79 -5.50 -8.94
N SER A 37 -1.87 -6.20 -8.27
CA SER A 37 -0.70 -6.82 -8.91
C SER A 37 -0.28 -8.07 -8.12
N ILE A 38 0.84 -8.69 -8.53
CA ILE A 38 1.39 -9.86 -7.83
C ILE A 38 1.78 -9.55 -6.38
N ASP A 39 2.09 -8.30 -6.07
CA ASP A 39 2.60 -7.83 -4.77
C ASP A 39 1.70 -6.78 -4.12
N GLU A 40 0.56 -6.45 -4.71
CA GLU A 40 -0.29 -5.35 -4.27
C GLU A 40 -1.77 -5.71 -4.27
N ALA A 41 -2.48 -5.36 -3.20
CA ALA A 41 -3.93 -5.51 -3.09
C ALA A 41 -4.58 -4.33 -2.38
N PHE A 42 -5.83 -4.02 -2.75
CA PHE A 42 -6.71 -3.11 -2.04
C PHE A 42 -7.78 -3.88 -1.28
N LEU A 43 -8.06 -3.45 -0.06
CA LEU A 43 -9.14 -3.98 0.76
C LEU A 43 -10.21 -2.89 0.97
N ASP A 44 -11.48 -3.26 0.91
CA ASP A 44 -12.59 -2.38 1.30
C ASP A 44 -12.82 -2.53 2.80
N LEU A 45 -12.59 -1.45 3.56
CA LEU A 45 -12.69 -1.45 5.02
C LEU A 45 -14.06 -1.00 5.54
N LYS A 46 -15.06 -0.95 4.66
CA LYS A 46 -16.41 -0.54 5.07
C LYS A 46 -16.94 -1.44 6.18
N GLY A 47 -17.25 -0.84 7.32
CA GLY A 47 -17.75 -1.53 8.51
C GLY A 47 -16.68 -1.98 9.50
N ILE A 48 -15.41 -2.09 9.08
CA ILE A 48 -14.31 -2.41 10.00
C ILE A 48 -14.04 -1.23 10.94
N ASP A 49 -14.11 -0.01 10.44
CA ASP A 49 -13.97 1.24 11.18
C ASP A 49 -14.99 1.39 12.32
N SER A 50 -16.14 0.72 12.23
CA SER A 50 -17.14 0.67 13.30
C SER A 50 -16.81 -0.35 14.41
N CYS A 51 -15.92 -1.29 14.14
CA CYS A 51 -15.58 -2.39 15.04
C CYS A 51 -14.24 -2.21 15.74
N MET A 52 -13.27 -1.57 15.07
CA MET A 52 -11.92 -1.40 15.60
C MET A 52 -11.20 -0.22 14.94
N GLN A 53 -10.12 0.24 15.57
CA GLN A 53 -9.26 1.27 15.00
C GLN A 53 -8.57 0.74 13.73
N LEU A 54 -8.52 1.56 12.68
CA LEU A 54 -7.99 1.12 11.37
C LEU A 54 -6.48 0.83 11.40
N ASP A 55 -5.71 1.55 12.22
CA ASP A 55 -4.28 1.28 12.41
C ASP A 55 -4.04 -0.05 13.14
N GLN A 56 -4.91 -0.42 14.09
CA GLN A 56 -4.88 -1.74 14.74
C GLN A 56 -5.19 -2.85 13.73
N PHE A 57 -6.22 -2.65 12.87
CA PHE A 57 -6.52 -3.58 11.80
C PHE A 57 -5.34 -3.74 10.84
N GLY A 58 -4.72 -2.63 10.44
CA GLY A 58 -3.53 -2.65 9.59
C GLY A 58 -2.37 -3.42 10.21
N SER A 59 -2.14 -3.23 11.51
CA SER A 59 -1.13 -3.97 12.27
C SER A 59 -1.45 -5.45 12.36
N GLN A 60 -2.70 -5.81 12.60
CA GLN A 60 -3.15 -7.19 12.62
C GLN A 60 -2.92 -7.88 11.27
N CYS A 61 -3.29 -7.24 10.16
CA CYS A 61 -3.04 -7.78 8.82
C CYS A 61 -1.55 -8.02 8.57
N ARG A 62 -0.69 -7.02 8.86
CA ARG A 62 0.76 -7.14 8.74
C ARG A 62 1.30 -8.31 9.56
N ASP A 63 0.92 -8.40 10.82
CA ASP A 63 1.44 -9.41 11.74
C ASP A 63 0.95 -10.82 11.37
N THR A 64 -0.32 -10.94 10.92
CA THR A 64 -0.87 -12.21 10.44
C THR A 64 -0.14 -12.69 9.18
N ILE A 65 0.11 -11.82 8.21
CA ILE A 65 0.86 -12.17 7.00
C ILE A 65 2.30 -12.57 7.37
N GLN A 66 2.94 -11.81 8.26
CA GLN A 66 4.28 -12.17 8.73
C GLN A 66 4.31 -13.52 9.43
N GLN A 67 3.31 -13.83 10.25
CA GLN A 67 3.22 -15.09 10.99
C GLN A 67 2.90 -16.29 10.08
N TRP A 68 1.96 -16.14 9.14
CA TRP A 68 1.46 -17.27 8.34
C TRP A 68 2.22 -17.50 7.05
N VAL A 69 2.75 -16.44 6.46
CA VAL A 69 3.45 -16.51 5.16
C VAL A 69 4.95 -16.22 5.29
N GLY A 70 5.37 -15.54 6.37
CA GLY A 70 6.76 -15.13 6.56
C GLY A 70 7.15 -13.90 5.74
N MET A 71 6.18 -13.17 5.15
CA MET A 71 6.43 -12.01 4.31
C MET A 71 6.26 -10.71 5.08
N PRO A 72 7.29 -9.83 5.11
CA PRO A 72 7.13 -8.49 5.63
C PRO A 72 6.29 -7.64 4.65
N VAL A 73 5.24 -7.00 5.15
CA VAL A 73 4.38 -6.14 4.34
C VAL A 73 4.31 -4.73 4.90
N SER A 74 4.02 -3.77 4.03
CA SER A 74 3.72 -2.39 4.39
C SER A 74 2.25 -2.09 4.10
N VAL A 75 1.60 -1.44 5.05
CA VAL A 75 0.17 -1.18 5.04
C VAL A 75 -0.11 0.31 5.00
N GLY A 76 -0.89 0.75 4.03
CA GLY A 76 -1.37 2.11 3.92
C GLY A 76 -2.89 2.17 3.95
N ILE A 77 -3.46 3.03 4.77
CA ILE A 77 -4.89 3.23 4.93
C ILE A 77 -5.24 4.66 4.51
N GLY A 78 -6.31 4.83 3.76
CA GLY A 78 -6.77 6.15 3.34
C GLY A 78 -8.16 6.14 2.73
N PRO A 79 -8.84 7.29 2.68
CA PRO A 79 -10.19 7.40 2.13
C PRO A 79 -10.30 7.19 0.62
N THR A 80 -9.18 7.10 -0.09
CA THR A 80 -9.11 6.77 -1.51
C THR A 80 -7.93 5.85 -1.80
N LYS A 81 -7.96 5.12 -2.91
CA LYS A 81 -6.84 4.27 -3.34
C LYS A 81 -5.54 5.06 -3.46
N THR A 82 -5.59 6.28 -3.99
CA THR A 82 -4.41 7.16 -4.09
C THR A 82 -3.85 7.51 -2.72
N LEU A 83 -4.70 7.88 -1.75
CA LEU A 83 -4.24 8.18 -0.38
C LEU A 83 -3.74 6.93 0.35
N ALA A 84 -4.34 5.76 0.10
CA ALA A 84 -3.82 4.50 0.63
C ALA A 84 -2.42 4.18 0.09
N LYS A 85 -2.15 4.45 -1.20
CA LYS A 85 -0.80 4.33 -1.79
C LYS A 85 0.18 5.35 -1.22
N VAL A 86 -0.26 6.59 -0.96
CA VAL A 86 0.56 7.61 -0.26
C VAL A 86 0.88 7.16 1.17
N ALA A 87 -0.11 6.62 1.88
CA ALA A 87 0.08 6.07 3.22
C ALA A 87 1.10 4.92 3.21
N GLN A 88 0.99 3.99 2.27
CA GLN A 88 1.90 2.87 2.10
C GLN A 88 3.34 3.34 1.80
N TYR A 89 3.51 4.36 0.95
CA TYR A 89 4.82 4.99 0.75
C TYR A 89 5.43 5.44 2.10
N GLY A 90 4.64 6.12 2.94
CA GLY A 90 5.06 6.53 4.27
C GLY A 90 5.40 5.34 5.18
N ALA A 91 4.57 4.29 5.14
CA ALA A 91 4.78 3.07 5.91
C ALA A 91 6.08 2.35 5.55
N LYS A 92 6.42 2.33 4.25
CA LYS A 92 7.66 1.73 3.74
C LYS A 92 8.90 2.58 4.04
N LYS A 93 8.77 3.91 3.94
CA LYS A 93 9.91 4.84 4.04
C LYS A 93 10.31 5.15 5.48
N TYR A 94 9.36 5.28 6.39
CA TYR A 94 9.61 5.74 7.75
C TYR A 94 9.49 4.60 8.76
N THR A 95 10.61 4.11 9.26
CA THR A 95 10.67 2.98 10.21
C THR A 95 9.86 3.20 11.50
N LYS A 96 9.71 4.47 11.93
CA LYS A 96 8.90 4.84 13.11
C LYS A 96 7.40 4.51 12.96
N THR A 97 6.92 4.28 11.74
CA THR A 97 5.52 3.88 11.48
C THR A 97 5.26 2.41 11.75
N ASN A 98 6.32 1.65 11.99
CA ASN A 98 6.25 0.20 12.14
C ASN A 98 5.49 -0.48 10.98
N GLY A 99 5.67 0.04 9.74
CA GLY A 99 5.09 -0.52 8.52
C GLY A 99 3.58 -0.27 8.34
N VAL A 100 2.95 0.56 9.17
CA VAL A 100 1.51 0.90 9.06
C VAL A 100 1.31 2.40 9.13
N VAL A 101 0.55 2.97 8.19
CA VAL A 101 0.18 4.39 8.19
C VAL A 101 -1.30 4.53 7.86
N ASP A 102 -2.02 5.23 8.72
CA ASP A 102 -3.40 5.63 8.49
C ASP A 102 -3.49 7.13 8.17
N LEU A 103 -4.06 7.45 7.01
CA LEU A 103 -4.34 8.78 6.49
C LEU A 103 -5.84 9.09 6.44
N SER A 104 -6.64 8.56 7.33
CA SER A 104 -8.06 8.92 7.46
C SER A 104 -8.24 10.40 7.81
N GLU A 105 -7.33 10.97 8.60
CA GLU A 105 -7.34 12.36 9.02
C GLU A 105 -6.65 13.31 8.03
N LYS A 106 -7.30 14.43 7.69
CA LYS A 106 -6.80 15.42 6.71
C LYS A 106 -5.45 16.03 7.09
N GLU A 107 -5.19 16.26 8.36
CA GLU A 107 -3.91 16.85 8.81
C GLU A 107 -2.75 15.86 8.61
N ARG A 108 -2.97 14.57 8.85
CA ARG A 108 -1.97 13.52 8.55
C ARG A 108 -1.71 13.41 7.05
N GLN A 109 -2.76 13.52 6.22
CA GLN A 109 -2.63 13.54 4.75
C GLN A 109 -1.72 14.69 4.30
N LYS A 110 -2.02 15.93 4.72
CA LYS A 110 -1.24 17.13 4.38
C LYS A 110 0.23 16.97 4.79
N LYS A 111 0.45 16.53 6.03
CA LYS A 111 1.80 16.32 6.57
C LYS A 111 2.61 15.33 5.74
N LEU A 112 2.05 14.17 5.42
CA LEU A 112 2.78 13.17 4.65
C LEU A 112 2.99 13.61 3.20
N MET A 113 1.97 14.20 2.56
CA MET A 113 2.09 14.71 1.20
C MET A 113 3.15 15.82 1.07
N SER A 114 3.33 16.68 2.08
CA SER A 114 4.39 17.69 2.07
C SER A 114 5.81 17.11 2.13
N LEU A 115 5.96 15.88 2.59
CA LEU A 115 7.23 15.17 2.69
C LEU A 115 7.50 14.24 1.50
N MET A 116 6.48 14.02 0.66
CA MET A 116 6.55 13.08 -0.46
C MET A 116 6.92 13.81 -1.75
N PRO A 117 7.96 13.35 -2.49
CA PRO A 117 8.25 13.88 -3.81
C PRO A 117 7.06 13.65 -4.77
N VAL A 118 6.72 14.65 -5.57
CA VAL A 118 5.58 14.57 -6.51
C VAL A 118 5.68 13.37 -7.45
N GLY A 119 6.88 12.99 -7.85
CA GLY A 119 7.13 11.84 -8.72
C GLY A 119 6.81 10.47 -8.10
N GLU A 120 6.67 10.41 -6.78
CA GLU A 120 6.32 9.18 -6.05
C GLU A 120 4.79 9.03 -5.87
N VAL A 121 4.02 10.03 -6.27
CA VAL A 121 2.55 9.98 -6.20
C VAL A 121 2.04 9.03 -7.29
N TRP A 122 1.20 8.07 -6.88
CA TRP A 122 0.62 7.09 -7.78
C TRP A 122 -0.17 7.76 -8.92
N GLY A 123 0.15 7.40 -10.14
CA GLY A 123 -0.41 8.02 -11.36
C GLY A 123 0.39 9.21 -11.88
N VAL A 124 1.38 9.73 -11.13
CA VAL A 124 2.25 10.81 -11.59
C VAL A 124 3.46 10.22 -12.34
N GLY A 125 3.36 10.09 -13.66
CA GLY A 125 4.46 9.64 -14.48
C GLY A 125 5.45 10.76 -14.85
N LYS A 126 6.59 10.38 -15.43
CA LYS A 126 7.65 11.33 -15.90
C LYS A 126 7.14 12.43 -16.83
N LYS A 127 6.03 12.20 -17.56
CA LYS A 127 5.41 13.21 -18.45
C LYS A 127 4.76 14.33 -17.64
N ILE A 128 4.07 14.02 -16.56
CA ILE A 128 3.40 14.98 -15.67
C ILE A 128 4.44 15.81 -14.90
N LEU A 129 5.55 15.19 -14.48
CA LEU A 129 6.66 15.91 -13.84
C LEU A 129 7.29 16.97 -14.74
N LYS A 130 7.26 16.79 -16.07
CA LYS A 130 7.78 17.76 -17.05
C LYS A 130 6.80 18.89 -17.36
N ASN A 131 5.53 18.75 -17.02
CA ASN A 131 4.49 19.74 -17.27
C ASN A 131 3.62 19.97 -16.04
N PRO A 132 4.08 20.81 -15.07
CA PRO A 132 3.40 21.01 -13.78
C PRO A 132 2.00 21.65 -13.91
N ASN A 133 1.61 22.13 -15.09
CA ASN A 133 0.29 22.71 -15.34
C ASN A 133 -0.79 21.68 -15.73
N ASP A 134 -0.46 20.41 -15.84
CA ASP A 134 -1.42 19.35 -16.14
C ASP A 134 -2.09 18.88 -14.83
N GLN A 135 -3.17 19.57 -14.45
CA GLN A 135 -3.92 19.35 -13.21
C GLN A 135 -4.92 18.21 -13.30
N SER A 136 -4.71 17.20 -14.10
CA SER A 136 -5.60 16.02 -14.19
C SER A 136 -5.42 15.06 -13.00
N PHE A 137 -5.52 15.56 -11.77
CA PHE A 137 -5.72 14.72 -10.60
C PHE A 137 -7.19 14.29 -10.56
N VAL A 138 -7.46 13.06 -10.97
CA VAL A 138 -8.79 12.44 -10.83
C VAL A 138 -9.06 12.25 -9.34
N GLN A 139 -9.93 13.08 -8.80
CA GLN A 139 -10.47 12.95 -7.46
C GLN A 139 -11.40 11.74 -7.44
N GLN A 140 -10.89 10.58 -7.06
CA GLN A 140 -11.73 9.40 -6.82
C GLN A 140 -12.49 9.61 -5.51
N SER A 141 -13.79 9.79 -5.60
CA SER A 141 -14.70 9.84 -4.48
C SER A 141 -14.83 8.44 -3.85
N GLY A 142 -14.51 8.32 -2.61
CA GLY A 142 -14.70 7.54 -1.76
C GLY A 142 -15.13 6.48 -0.90
N ARG A 143 -14.46 5.41 -0.84
CA ARG A 143 -14.56 4.38 0.21
C ARG A 143 -13.20 4.31 0.90
N ILE A 144 -13.19 4.10 2.23
CA ILE A 144 -11.94 3.87 2.94
C ILE A 144 -11.28 2.66 2.31
N SER A 145 -10.11 2.87 1.74
CA SER A 145 -9.35 1.85 1.03
C SER A 145 -8.09 1.53 1.83
N PHE A 146 -7.79 0.28 1.88
CA PHE A 146 -6.61 -0.27 2.51
C PHE A 146 -5.70 -0.79 1.40
N PHE A 147 -4.41 -0.54 1.50
CA PHE A 147 -3.45 -1.00 0.53
C PHE A 147 -2.34 -1.79 1.20
N VAL A 148 -2.10 -2.98 0.72
CA VAL A 148 -1.00 -3.85 1.17
C VAL A 148 -0.01 -4.00 0.03
N LEU A 149 1.27 -3.84 0.33
CA LEU A 149 2.40 -4.15 -0.54
C LEU A 149 3.36 -5.08 0.21
N PHE A 150 3.80 -6.14 -0.43
CA PHE A 150 4.80 -7.08 0.08
C PHE A 150 5.98 -7.29 -0.87
#